data_f81d491fbb72f4cff3c4be18e6e23c3c
#
_entry.id   f81d491fbb72f4cff3c4be18e6e23c3c
#
_cell.length_a   1.000
_cell.length_b   1.000
_cell.length_c   1.000
_cell.angle_alpha   90.00
_cell.angle_beta   90.00
_cell.angle_gamma   90.00
#
_symmetry.space_group_name_H-M   'P 1'
#
loop_
_entity.id
_entity.type
_entity.pdbx_description
1 polymer ?
#
loop_
_entity_poly.entity_id
_entity_poly.type
_entity_poly.pdbx_seq_one_letter_code
_entity_poly.pdbx_strand_id
1 'polypeptide(L)'
;MRVDAARTRGVVNVDGRLARHLDATHGHLDVAIGQVGPADTVLVTGASGGVGLHAVQIARASGAVVIASSTSPERAAMLRTAGAHHVVLHARGADFSAEVHDLTDGEGVEVAIDTLGTKAFQPIRRSLARGGRWVLVGQLTGDFVTFNPAQLFLRGISMLSATSVTREELRRCLHLLAQGTVRAMVDASLPLTAAAQAHRRLEAGATSGRLTLVPNG
;
A
#
# COMPACT_ATOMS: atom_id res chain seq x y z
N MET A 1 30.07 5.19 -10.93
CA MET A 1 29.28 4.68 -9.81
C MET A 1 27.93 4.26 -10.38
N ARG A 2 27.69 2.94 -10.58
CA ARG A 2 26.39 2.44 -11.07
C ARG A 2 25.43 2.50 -9.90
N VAL A 3 24.42 3.35 -10.00
CA VAL A 3 23.33 3.38 -9.04
C VAL A 3 22.44 2.17 -9.36
N ASP A 4 22.33 1.24 -8.40
CA ASP A 4 21.49 0.06 -8.52
C ASP A 4 20.02 0.50 -8.57
N ALA A 5 19.40 0.38 -9.72
CA ALA A 5 18.03 0.81 -9.97
C ALA A 5 16.97 0.12 -9.08
N ALA A 6 17.34 -0.98 -8.44
CA ALA A 6 16.45 -1.71 -7.51
C ALA A 6 16.28 -1.01 -6.14
N ARG A 7 17.17 -0.07 -5.78
CA ARG A 7 17.15 0.64 -4.48
C ARG A 7 16.52 2.03 -4.51
N THR A 8 16.14 2.54 -5.67
CA THR A 8 15.60 3.91 -5.84
C THR A 8 14.08 4.03 -5.74
N ARG A 9 13.41 3.06 -5.15
CA ARG A 9 11.95 3.13 -4.96
C ARG A 9 11.62 4.12 -3.84
N GLY A 10 11.31 5.35 -4.19
CA GLY A 10 10.76 6.31 -3.22
C GLY A 10 11.16 7.77 -3.37
N VAL A 11 12.18 8.08 -4.16
CA VAL A 11 12.56 9.46 -4.44
C VAL A 11 12.35 9.72 -5.92
N VAL A 12 11.27 10.38 -6.27
CA VAL A 12 11.00 10.82 -7.65
C VAL A 12 11.26 12.31 -7.73
N ASN A 13 12.29 12.65 -8.48
CA ASN A 13 12.60 14.02 -8.84
C ASN A 13 11.72 14.43 -10.04
N VAL A 14 10.52 14.87 -9.76
CA VAL A 14 9.72 15.67 -10.70
C VAL A 14 8.92 16.58 -9.82
N ASP A 15 8.85 17.87 -10.15
CA ASP A 15 7.96 18.84 -9.53
C ASP A 15 7.01 18.15 -8.53
N GLY A 16 7.19 18.36 -7.21
CA GLY A 16 6.59 17.55 -6.13
C GLY A 16 5.08 17.30 -6.23
N ARG A 17 4.44 17.87 -7.23
CA ARG A 17 3.05 17.63 -7.62
C ARG A 17 2.88 16.29 -8.36
N LEU A 18 3.77 15.94 -9.29
CA LEU A 18 3.61 14.72 -10.11
C LEU A 18 3.82 13.44 -9.28
N ALA A 19 4.79 13.42 -8.38
CA ALA A 19 5.04 12.27 -7.52
C ALA A 19 3.83 11.94 -6.61
N ARG A 20 3.14 12.96 -6.10
CA ARG A 20 1.91 12.80 -5.29
C ARG A 20 0.77 12.15 -6.08
N HIS A 21 0.66 12.52 -7.35
CA HIS A 21 -0.38 11.98 -8.23
C HIS A 21 -0.12 10.52 -8.60
N LEU A 22 1.14 10.11 -8.78
CA LEU A 22 1.49 8.74 -9.12
C LEU A 22 1.12 7.75 -8.00
N ASP A 23 1.40 8.07 -6.73
CA ASP A 23 1.03 7.18 -5.61
C ASP A 23 -0.48 7.05 -5.46
N ALA A 24 -1.21 8.16 -5.57
CA ALA A 24 -2.65 8.16 -5.52
C ALA A 24 -3.23 7.38 -6.71
N THR A 25 -2.60 7.45 -7.89
CA THR A 25 -3.04 6.72 -9.08
C THR A 25 -2.81 5.23 -8.94
N HIS A 26 -1.67 4.80 -8.38
CA HIS A 26 -1.45 3.39 -8.07
C HIS A 26 -2.44 2.89 -7.01
N GLY A 27 -2.65 3.62 -5.92
CA GLY A 27 -3.65 3.26 -4.92
C GLY A 27 -5.07 3.15 -5.50
N HIS A 28 -5.43 4.01 -6.48
CA HIS A 28 -6.70 3.90 -7.19
C HIS A 28 -6.75 2.65 -8.08
N LEU A 29 -5.68 2.37 -8.83
CA LEU A 29 -5.58 1.19 -9.69
C LEU A 29 -5.69 -0.10 -8.87
N ASP A 30 -5.02 -0.17 -7.73
CA ASP A 30 -5.02 -1.35 -6.86
C ASP A 30 -6.41 -1.66 -6.33
N VAL A 31 -7.15 -0.64 -5.91
CA VAL A 31 -8.55 -0.75 -5.44
C VAL A 31 -9.47 -1.14 -6.58
N ALA A 32 -9.27 -0.58 -7.79
CA ALA A 32 -10.07 -0.91 -8.98
C ALA A 32 -9.82 -2.34 -9.48
N ILE A 33 -8.55 -2.79 -9.52
CA ILE A 33 -8.17 -4.16 -9.90
C ILE A 33 -8.75 -5.16 -8.89
N GLY A 34 -8.71 -4.83 -7.61
CA GLY A 34 -9.33 -5.62 -6.56
C GLY A 34 -10.86 -5.59 -6.57
N GLN A 35 -11.48 -4.79 -7.43
CA GLN A 35 -12.95 -4.60 -7.48
C GLN A 35 -13.54 -4.32 -6.10
N VAL A 36 -12.89 -3.46 -5.34
CA VAL A 36 -13.27 -3.15 -3.96
C VAL A 36 -14.61 -2.42 -3.92
N GLY A 37 -15.51 -2.90 -3.09
CA GLY A 37 -16.85 -2.35 -2.88
C GLY A 37 -17.31 -2.35 -1.41
N PRO A 38 -18.54 -1.89 -1.15
CA PRO A 38 -19.06 -1.71 0.20
C PRO A 38 -19.22 -3.01 1.03
N ALA A 39 -19.25 -4.16 0.37
CA ALA A 39 -19.35 -5.46 1.05
C ALA A 39 -18.00 -6.07 1.39
N ASP A 40 -16.88 -5.43 0.98
CA ASP A 40 -15.56 -5.98 1.18
C ASP A 40 -14.92 -5.50 2.49
N THR A 41 -14.20 -6.40 3.14
CA THR A 41 -13.15 -6.06 4.09
C THR A 41 -11.81 -6.12 3.36
N VAL A 42 -11.03 -5.05 3.44
CA VAL A 42 -9.79 -4.88 2.68
C VAL A 42 -8.59 -4.81 3.62
N LEU A 43 -7.65 -5.71 3.44
CA LEU A 43 -6.34 -5.64 4.11
C LEU A 43 -5.36 -4.86 3.21
N VAL A 44 -4.77 -3.80 3.74
CA VAL A 44 -3.70 -3.06 3.07
C VAL A 44 -2.39 -3.28 3.80
N THR A 45 -1.41 -3.91 3.13
CA THR A 45 -0.06 -4.05 3.68
C THR A 45 0.86 -2.92 3.21
N GLY A 46 1.88 -2.58 4.04
CA GLY A 46 2.69 -1.40 3.79
C GLY A 46 1.86 -0.11 3.79
N ALA A 47 0.76 -0.11 4.55
CA ALA A 47 -0.26 0.93 4.55
C ALA A 47 0.26 2.34 4.85
N SER A 48 1.36 2.48 5.60
CA SER A 48 1.98 3.77 5.93
C SER A 48 2.90 4.33 4.83
N GLY A 49 3.13 3.60 3.75
CA GLY A 49 3.85 4.08 2.58
C GLY A 49 2.99 4.93 1.65
N GLY A 50 3.61 5.55 0.63
CA GLY A 50 2.89 6.43 -0.31
C GLY A 50 1.69 5.75 -0.97
N VAL A 51 1.88 4.61 -1.64
CA VAL A 51 0.80 3.86 -2.29
C VAL A 51 -0.22 3.36 -1.27
N GLY A 52 0.25 2.74 -0.17
CA GLY A 52 -0.63 2.15 0.84
C GLY A 52 -1.58 3.15 1.49
N LEU A 53 -1.10 4.36 1.83
CA LEU A 53 -1.95 5.42 2.38
C LEU A 53 -3.05 5.87 1.42
N HIS A 54 -2.78 5.90 0.12
CA HIS A 54 -3.79 6.23 -0.87
C HIS A 54 -4.77 5.06 -1.08
N ALA A 55 -4.27 3.82 -1.08
CA ALA A 55 -5.13 2.63 -1.14
C ALA A 55 -6.11 2.57 0.05
N VAL A 56 -5.65 2.88 1.27
CA VAL A 56 -6.51 3.00 2.47
C VAL A 56 -7.63 4.03 2.24
N GLN A 57 -7.29 5.24 1.78
CA GLN A 57 -8.28 6.31 1.56
C GLN A 57 -9.30 5.92 0.48
N ILE A 58 -8.85 5.33 -0.61
CA ILE A 58 -9.71 4.99 -1.75
C ILE A 58 -10.60 3.79 -1.41
N ALA A 59 -10.06 2.75 -0.77
CA ALA A 59 -10.86 1.62 -0.29
C ALA A 59 -11.95 2.09 0.69
N ARG A 60 -11.60 3.00 1.62
CA ARG A 60 -12.57 3.64 2.51
C ARG A 60 -13.65 4.41 1.73
N ALA A 61 -13.27 5.19 0.74
CA ALA A 61 -14.20 5.94 -0.10
C ALA A 61 -15.08 5.04 -0.96
N SER A 62 -14.63 3.82 -1.28
CA SER A 62 -15.43 2.78 -1.95
C SER A 62 -16.43 2.10 -1.02
N GLY A 63 -16.47 2.47 0.27
CA GLY A 63 -17.40 1.94 1.26
C GLY A 63 -16.91 0.68 1.98
N ALA A 64 -15.70 0.18 1.69
CA ALA A 64 -15.16 -1.02 2.30
C ALA A 64 -14.76 -0.82 3.78
N VAL A 65 -14.74 -1.91 4.54
CA VAL A 65 -14.07 -1.97 5.84
C VAL A 65 -12.57 -2.12 5.59
N VAL A 66 -11.75 -1.23 6.14
CA VAL A 66 -10.30 -1.20 5.87
C VAL A 66 -9.50 -1.60 7.10
N ILE A 67 -8.70 -2.64 6.95
CA ILE A 67 -7.68 -3.10 7.91
C ILE A 67 -6.32 -2.70 7.35
N ALA A 68 -5.59 -1.85 8.07
CA ALA A 68 -4.23 -1.44 7.70
C ALA A 68 -3.20 -2.19 8.53
N SER A 69 -2.18 -2.80 7.90
CA SER A 69 -1.09 -3.40 8.65
C SER A 69 0.10 -2.44 8.80
N SER A 70 0.71 -2.42 9.97
CA SER A 70 1.87 -1.57 10.27
C SER A 70 2.81 -2.22 11.27
N THR A 71 4.10 -1.93 11.12
CA THR A 71 5.14 -2.32 12.09
C THR A 71 5.49 -1.18 13.06
N SER A 72 4.80 -0.04 12.98
CA SER A 72 5.07 1.16 13.78
C SER A 72 3.80 1.62 14.49
N PRO A 73 3.75 1.53 15.83
CA PRO A 73 2.62 2.04 16.63
C PRO A 73 2.37 3.54 16.42
N GLU A 74 3.42 4.33 16.21
CA GLU A 74 3.35 5.78 16.02
C GLU A 74 2.54 6.16 14.77
N ARG A 75 2.44 5.24 13.80
CA ARG A 75 1.69 5.45 12.55
C ARG A 75 0.21 5.08 12.65
N ALA A 76 -0.19 4.41 13.73
CA ALA A 76 -1.56 3.92 13.87
C ALA A 76 -2.60 5.06 13.83
N ALA A 77 -2.32 6.18 14.50
CA ALA A 77 -3.22 7.35 14.49
C ALA A 77 -3.37 7.93 13.08
N MET A 78 -2.27 8.05 12.33
CA MET A 78 -2.29 8.53 10.95
C MET A 78 -3.09 7.59 10.03
N LEU A 79 -2.93 6.28 10.18
CA LEU A 79 -3.67 5.29 9.39
C LEU A 79 -5.18 5.36 9.66
N ARG A 80 -5.58 5.54 10.91
CA ARG A 80 -7.00 5.77 11.25
C ARG A 80 -7.52 7.08 10.66
N THR A 81 -6.74 8.15 10.73
CA THR A 81 -7.08 9.44 10.09
C THR A 81 -7.19 9.30 8.57
N ALA A 82 -6.38 8.45 7.95
CA ALA A 82 -6.46 8.14 6.54
C ALA A 82 -7.69 7.29 6.16
N GLY A 83 -8.41 6.72 7.13
CA GLY A 83 -9.65 5.98 6.91
C GLY A 83 -9.60 4.49 7.26
N ALA A 84 -8.50 3.99 7.84
CA ALA A 84 -8.47 2.63 8.34
C ALA A 84 -9.42 2.46 9.53
N HIS A 85 -10.30 1.46 9.46
CA HIS A 85 -11.17 1.09 10.58
C HIS A 85 -10.38 0.39 11.67
N HIS A 86 -9.46 -0.49 11.26
CA HIS A 86 -8.59 -1.24 12.13
C HIS A 86 -7.13 -1.09 11.72
N VAL A 87 -6.24 -1.13 12.71
CA VAL A 87 -4.79 -1.15 12.46
C VAL A 87 -4.21 -2.34 13.18
N VAL A 88 -3.70 -3.30 12.43
CA VAL A 88 -3.00 -4.47 12.93
C VAL A 88 -1.53 -4.11 13.07
N LEU A 89 -1.04 -4.14 14.30
CA LEU A 89 0.35 -3.87 14.64
C LEU A 89 1.10 -5.18 14.82
N HIS A 90 2.19 -5.34 14.07
CA HIS A 90 2.99 -6.56 14.13
C HIS A 90 4.49 -6.27 14.05
N ALA A 91 5.31 -7.18 14.56
CA ALA A 91 6.76 -7.11 14.35
C ALA A 91 7.09 -7.37 12.86
N ARG A 92 8.21 -6.84 12.39
CA ARG A 92 8.67 -7.08 11.01
C ARG A 92 8.87 -8.58 10.77
N GLY A 93 8.19 -9.13 9.78
CA GLY A 93 8.22 -10.56 9.43
C GLY A 93 7.36 -11.47 10.31
N ALA A 94 6.64 -10.91 11.29
CA ALA A 94 5.68 -11.71 12.06
C ALA A 94 4.44 -12.06 11.23
N ASP A 95 3.78 -13.14 11.62
CA ASP A 95 2.48 -13.52 11.09
C ASP A 95 1.39 -12.74 11.84
N PHE A 96 0.62 -11.99 11.11
CA PHE A 96 -0.47 -11.15 11.62
C PHE A 96 -1.86 -11.70 11.20
N SER A 97 -1.89 -12.89 10.62
CA SER A 97 -3.14 -13.43 10.07
C SER A 97 -4.17 -13.76 11.15
N ALA A 98 -3.73 -14.11 12.35
CA ALA A 98 -4.64 -14.37 13.48
C ALA A 98 -5.42 -13.10 13.85
N GLU A 99 -4.74 -11.97 13.99
CA GLU A 99 -5.36 -10.68 14.31
C GLU A 99 -6.34 -10.22 13.22
N VAL A 100 -6.04 -10.54 11.94
CA VAL A 100 -6.98 -10.26 10.85
C VAL A 100 -8.22 -11.12 10.97
N HIS A 101 -8.08 -12.41 11.28
CA HIS A 101 -9.21 -13.31 11.50
C HIS A 101 -10.06 -12.89 12.70
N ASP A 102 -9.45 -12.44 13.78
CA ASP A 102 -10.17 -11.93 14.96
C ASP A 102 -11.05 -10.70 14.61
N LEU A 103 -10.58 -9.87 13.66
CA LEU A 103 -11.30 -8.68 13.19
C LEU A 103 -12.38 -8.99 12.13
N THR A 104 -12.45 -10.22 11.64
CA THR A 104 -13.33 -10.67 10.56
C THR A 104 -14.15 -11.90 10.94
N ASP A 105 -14.38 -12.13 12.23
CA ASP A 105 -15.14 -13.26 12.77
C ASP A 105 -14.66 -14.63 12.23
N GLY A 106 -13.37 -14.74 11.91
CA GLY A 106 -12.74 -15.94 11.38
C GLY A 106 -12.80 -16.11 9.86
N GLU A 107 -13.55 -15.28 9.15
CA GLU A 107 -13.76 -15.42 7.70
C GLU A 107 -12.53 -14.97 6.87
N GLY A 108 -11.78 -14.00 7.35
CA GLY A 108 -10.70 -13.35 6.63
C GLY A 108 -11.19 -12.18 5.77
N VAL A 109 -10.30 -11.62 4.93
CA VAL A 109 -10.59 -10.44 4.11
C VAL A 109 -10.90 -10.82 2.66
N GLU A 110 -11.88 -10.14 2.05
CA GLU A 110 -12.24 -10.33 0.65
C GLU A 110 -11.17 -9.83 -0.31
N VAL A 111 -10.43 -8.77 0.09
CA VAL A 111 -9.37 -8.20 -0.74
C VAL A 111 -8.12 -7.94 0.08
N ALA A 112 -6.96 -8.31 -0.46
CA ALA A 112 -5.67 -7.89 0.07
C ALA A 112 -4.94 -7.04 -0.98
N ILE A 113 -4.53 -5.82 -0.60
CA ILE A 113 -3.68 -4.94 -1.41
C ILE A 113 -2.26 -5.03 -0.85
N ASP A 114 -1.38 -5.64 -1.62
CA ASP A 114 -0.04 -6.02 -1.16
C ASP A 114 1.05 -5.16 -1.80
N THR A 115 1.65 -4.27 -1.01
CA THR A 115 2.81 -3.46 -1.40
C THR A 115 4.15 -4.01 -0.90
N LEU A 116 4.15 -5.13 -0.15
CA LEU A 116 5.33 -5.70 0.49
C LEU A 116 5.91 -6.90 -0.26
N GLY A 117 5.04 -7.69 -0.90
CA GLY A 117 5.41 -8.89 -1.63
C GLY A 117 5.90 -10.02 -0.71
N THR A 118 7.05 -10.62 -1.04
CA THR A 118 7.64 -11.79 -0.36
C THR A 118 7.64 -11.71 1.16
N LYS A 119 7.90 -10.53 1.71
CA LYS A 119 8.01 -10.31 3.17
C LYS A 119 6.71 -10.58 3.94
N ALA A 120 5.57 -10.46 3.29
CA ALA A 120 4.26 -10.64 3.91
C ALA A 120 3.42 -11.73 3.21
N PHE A 121 4.01 -12.51 2.30
CA PHE A 121 3.30 -13.47 1.47
C PHE A 121 2.44 -14.45 2.28
N GLN A 122 3.03 -15.12 3.26
CA GLN A 122 2.32 -16.13 4.05
C GLN A 122 1.23 -15.54 4.96
N PRO A 123 1.49 -14.47 5.72
CA PRO A 123 0.45 -13.78 6.48
C PRO A 123 -0.73 -13.32 5.62
N ILE A 124 -0.46 -12.69 4.47
CA ILE A 124 -1.52 -12.22 3.56
C ILE A 124 -2.36 -13.40 3.03
N ARG A 125 -1.68 -14.44 2.53
CA ARG A 125 -2.39 -15.63 2.03
C ARG A 125 -3.32 -16.25 3.08
N ARG A 126 -2.87 -16.28 4.33
CA ARG A 126 -3.69 -16.81 5.45
C ARG A 126 -4.85 -15.89 5.78
N SER A 127 -4.66 -14.58 5.73
CA SER A 127 -5.68 -13.58 6.03
C SER A 127 -6.83 -13.50 5.03
N LEU A 128 -6.65 -14.02 3.79
CA LEU A 128 -7.69 -13.96 2.77
C LEU A 128 -8.87 -14.89 3.09
N ALA A 129 -10.06 -14.43 2.81
CA ALA A 129 -11.29 -15.22 2.81
C ALA A 129 -11.30 -16.25 1.65
N ARG A 130 -12.25 -17.18 1.66
CA ARG A 130 -12.51 -18.04 0.50
C ARG A 130 -13.02 -17.19 -0.66
N GLY A 131 -12.49 -17.41 -1.87
CA GLY A 131 -12.78 -16.57 -3.03
C GLY A 131 -12.09 -15.20 -3.02
N GLY A 132 -11.19 -14.96 -2.05
CA GLY A 132 -10.51 -13.69 -1.86
C GLY A 132 -9.64 -13.27 -3.05
N ARG A 133 -9.46 -11.98 -3.20
CA ARG A 133 -8.70 -11.32 -4.28
C ARG A 133 -7.43 -10.72 -3.71
N TRP A 134 -6.29 -11.16 -4.19
CA TRP A 134 -4.98 -10.69 -3.77
C TRP A 134 -4.37 -9.82 -4.85
N VAL A 135 -4.30 -8.52 -4.65
CA VAL A 135 -3.71 -7.56 -5.59
C VAL A 135 -2.24 -7.34 -5.24
N LEU A 136 -1.37 -7.82 -6.11
CA LEU A 136 0.09 -7.64 -6.01
C LEU A 136 0.48 -6.31 -6.65
N VAL A 137 0.94 -5.38 -5.82
CA VAL A 137 1.31 -4.02 -6.22
C VAL A 137 2.82 -3.86 -6.36
N GLY A 138 3.55 -4.52 -5.47
CA GLY A 138 5.00 -4.39 -5.44
C GLY A 138 5.69 -5.44 -4.59
N GLN A 139 7.02 -5.37 -4.63
CA GLN A 139 7.89 -6.23 -3.85
C GLN A 139 9.06 -5.41 -3.31
N LEU A 140 9.30 -5.49 -2.01
CA LEU A 140 10.37 -4.73 -1.35
C LEU A 140 11.75 -5.35 -1.57
N THR A 141 11.81 -6.65 -1.79
CA THR A 141 13.05 -7.42 -2.00
C THR A 141 12.95 -8.23 -3.28
N GLY A 142 14.09 -8.68 -3.82
CA GLY A 142 14.13 -9.58 -4.97
C GLY A 142 13.99 -11.07 -4.60
N ASP A 143 13.58 -11.37 -3.36
CA ASP A 143 13.50 -12.74 -2.87
C ASP A 143 12.40 -13.55 -3.55
N PHE A 144 12.60 -14.85 -3.69
CA PHE A 144 11.61 -15.79 -4.21
C PHE A 144 10.72 -16.30 -3.08
N VAL A 145 9.49 -16.67 -3.45
CA VAL A 145 8.55 -17.38 -2.57
C VAL A 145 8.31 -18.77 -3.12
N THR A 146 8.43 -19.77 -2.24
CA THR A 146 7.98 -21.13 -2.54
C THR A 146 6.63 -21.34 -1.88
N PHE A 147 5.63 -21.77 -2.65
CA PHE A 147 4.31 -22.09 -2.14
C PHE A 147 3.67 -23.24 -2.94
N ASN A 148 2.74 -23.97 -2.32
CA ASN A 148 1.96 -24.99 -2.98
C ASN A 148 0.73 -24.32 -3.64
N PRO A 149 0.53 -24.42 -4.98
CA PRO A 149 -0.63 -23.86 -5.67
C PRO A 149 -1.99 -24.32 -5.10
N ALA A 150 -2.04 -25.52 -4.49
CA ALA A 150 -3.26 -25.99 -3.82
C ALA A 150 -3.74 -25.03 -2.72
N GLN A 151 -2.84 -24.28 -2.12
CA GLN A 151 -3.17 -23.27 -1.11
C GLN A 151 -3.99 -22.09 -1.68
N LEU A 152 -3.99 -21.91 -3.00
CA LEU A 152 -4.79 -20.91 -3.69
C LEU A 152 -6.08 -21.52 -4.25
N PHE A 153 -5.95 -22.55 -5.11
CA PHE A 153 -7.13 -23.06 -5.84
C PHE A 153 -8.16 -23.75 -4.92
N LEU A 154 -7.75 -24.43 -3.85
CA LEU A 154 -8.70 -25.05 -2.89
C LEU A 154 -9.54 -24.01 -2.13
N ARG A 155 -9.07 -22.77 -2.06
CA ARG A 155 -9.78 -21.65 -1.44
C ARG A 155 -10.38 -20.68 -2.47
N GLY A 156 -10.16 -20.91 -3.77
CA GLY A 156 -10.62 -20.04 -4.84
C GLY A 156 -9.95 -18.65 -4.85
N ILE A 157 -8.73 -18.53 -4.30
CA ILE A 157 -8.03 -17.24 -4.21
C ILE A 157 -7.54 -16.83 -5.61
N SER A 158 -7.86 -15.60 -6.00
CA SER A 158 -7.38 -14.96 -7.22
C SER A 158 -6.16 -14.09 -6.92
N MET A 159 -5.05 -14.31 -7.63
CA MET A 159 -3.90 -13.41 -7.59
C MET A 159 -3.96 -12.47 -8.79
N LEU A 160 -4.02 -11.18 -8.52
CA LEU A 160 -4.15 -10.11 -9.50
C LEU A 160 -2.89 -9.24 -9.45
N SER A 161 -2.43 -8.71 -10.57
CA SER A 161 -1.26 -7.84 -10.60
C SER A 161 -1.63 -6.44 -11.03
N ALA A 162 -1.21 -5.45 -10.25
CA ALA A 162 -1.23 -4.05 -10.66
C ALA A 162 -0.02 -3.76 -11.55
N THR A 163 -0.28 -3.18 -12.71
CA THR A 163 0.76 -2.82 -13.68
C THR A 163 0.95 -1.31 -13.75
N SER A 164 1.39 -0.80 -14.89
CA SER A 164 1.53 0.64 -15.12
C SER A 164 0.18 1.31 -15.26
N VAL A 165 0.07 2.51 -14.73
CA VAL A 165 -1.13 3.34 -14.78
C VAL A 165 -1.37 3.94 -16.17
N THR A 166 -2.63 4.02 -16.56
CA THR A 166 -3.06 4.67 -17.80
C THR A 166 -3.35 6.17 -17.57
N ARG A 167 -3.46 6.92 -18.66
CA ARG A 167 -3.88 8.34 -18.57
C ARG A 167 -5.29 8.48 -18.00
N GLU A 168 -6.16 7.54 -18.25
CA GLU A 168 -7.53 7.57 -17.72
C GLU A 168 -7.56 7.36 -16.21
N GLU A 169 -6.80 6.42 -15.70
CA GLU A 169 -6.65 6.19 -14.26
C GLU A 169 -6.04 7.41 -13.56
N LEU A 170 -5.02 8.02 -14.16
CA LEU A 170 -4.47 9.28 -13.66
C LEU A 170 -5.54 10.38 -13.59
N ARG A 171 -6.36 10.51 -14.64
CA ARG A 171 -7.44 11.52 -14.68
C ARG A 171 -8.48 11.29 -13.58
N ARG A 172 -8.90 10.03 -13.37
CA ARG A 172 -9.82 9.66 -12.29
C ARG A 172 -9.24 9.97 -10.92
N CYS A 173 -7.98 9.65 -10.71
CA CYS A 173 -7.30 9.96 -9.45
C CYS A 173 -7.19 11.47 -9.20
N LEU A 174 -6.85 12.26 -10.23
CA LEU A 174 -6.82 13.73 -10.13
C LEU A 174 -8.19 14.29 -9.77
N HIS A 175 -9.27 13.69 -10.26
CA HIS A 175 -10.62 14.07 -9.89
C HIS A 175 -10.91 13.79 -8.40
N LEU A 176 -10.54 12.62 -7.87
CA LEU A 176 -10.67 12.28 -6.46
C LEU A 176 -9.88 13.23 -5.54
N LEU A 177 -8.67 13.61 -5.97
CA LEU A 177 -7.84 14.60 -5.27
C LEU A 177 -8.49 16.00 -5.30
N ALA A 178 -9.03 16.43 -6.45
CA ALA A 178 -9.70 17.72 -6.60
C ALA A 178 -10.98 17.83 -5.75
N GLN A 179 -11.70 16.73 -5.60
CA GLN A 179 -12.88 16.63 -4.74
C GLN A 179 -12.54 16.52 -3.24
N GLY A 180 -11.27 16.35 -2.88
CA GLY A 180 -10.84 16.14 -1.50
C GLY A 180 -11.19 14.74 -0.93
N THR A 181 -11.70 13.82 -1.75
CA THR A 181 -11.96 12.43 -1.37
C THR A 181 -10.67 11.71 -0.98
N VAL A 182 -9.60 12.04 -1.68
CA VAL A 182 -8.23 11.55 -1.42
C VAL A 182 -7.32 12.74 -1.16
N ARG A 183 -6.43 12.62 -0.18
CA ARG A 183 -5.43 13.65 0.14
C ARG A 183 -4.04 13.11 -0.14
N ALA A 184 -3.21 13.92 -0.78
CA ALA A 184 -1.81 13.57 -0.99
C ALA A 184 -1.05 13.55 0.36
N MET A 185 -0.50 12.40 0.71
CA MET A 185 0.20 12.19 1.98
C MET A 185 1.69 12.41 1.79
N VAL A 186 2.15 13.63 2.10
CA VAL A 186 3.56 14.02 2.06
C VAL A 186 4.09 14.15 3.47
N ASP A 187 5.13 13.37 3.80
CA ASP A 187 5.80 13.40 5.09
C ASP A 187 6.71 14.64 5.22
N ALA A 188 7.51 14.89 4.20
CA ALA A 188 8.34 16.08 4.14
C ALA A 188 8.70 16.47 2.70
N SER A 189 8.93 17.78 2.50
CA SER A 189 9.53 18.32 1.28
C SER A 189 10.94 18.84 1.64
N LEU A 190 11.94 18.35 0.92
CA LEU A 190 13.35 18.68 1.15
C LEU A 190 13.93 19.32 -0.12
N PRO A 191 14.93 20.19 -0.02
CA PRO A 191 15.65 20.67 -1.19
C PRO A 191 16.38 19.52 -1.90
N LEU A 192 16.54 19.60 -3.22
CA LEU A 192 17.22 18.56 -4.00
C LEU A 192 18.62 18.26 -3.48
N THR A 193 19.32 19.24 -2.94
CA THR A 193 20.64 19.10 -2.31
C THR A 193 20.64 18.17 -1.07
N ALA A 194 19.47 17.96 -0.45
CA ALA A 194 19.29 17.07 0.68
C ALA A 194 18.88 15.62 0.26
N ALA A 195 19.04 15.24 -1.00
CA ALA A 195 18.67 13.91 -1.51
C ALA A 195 19.30 12.76 -0.70
N ALA A 196 20.56 12.86 -0.33
CA ALA A 196 21.23 11.86 0.50
C ALA A 196 20.60 11.71 1.89
N GLN A 197 20.10 12.80 2.48
CA GLN A 197 19.36 12.77 3.74
C GLN A 197 17.99 12.09 3.56
N ALA A 198 17.27 12.40 2.46
CA ALA A 198 16.01 11.77 2.14
C ALA A 198 16.15 10.24 2.00
N HIS A 199 17.20 9.78 1.31
CA HIS A 199 17.51 8.34 1.19
C HIS A 199 17.76 7.68 2.55
N ARG A 200 18.57 8.28 3.39
CA ARG A 200 18.82 7.74 4.76
C ARG A 200 17.52 7.63 5.57
N ARG A 201 16.61 8.61 5.48
CA ARG A 201 15.30 8.55 6.16
C ARG A 201 14.44 7.40 5.65
N LEU A 202 14.43 7.18 4.33
CA LEU A 202 13.69 6.06 3.70
C LEU A 202 14.25 4.70 4.13
N GLU A 203 15.58 4.55 4.09
CA GLU A 203 16.28 3.31 4.49
C GLU A 203 16.05 2.99 5.97
N ALA A 204 16.07 4.01 6.83
CA ALA A 204 15.75 3.87 8.25
C ALA A 204 14.27 3.57 8.52
N GLY A 205 13.38 3.62 7.49
CA GLY A 205 11.95 3.49 7.66
C GLY A 205 11.31 4.63 8.46
N ALA A 206 11.99 5.77 8.58
CA ALA A 206 11.58 6.93 9.37
C ALA A 206 10.68 7.89 8.57
N THR A 207 9.79 7.35 7.72
CA THR A 207 8.90 8.15 6.88
C THR A 207 7.47 7.61 6.94
N SER A 208 6.51 8.52 6.85
CA SER A 208 5.09 8.22 6.79
C SER A 208 4.48 8.93 5.58
N GLY A 209 4.21 8.18 4.52
CA GLY A 209 3.86 8.75 3.22
C GLY A 209 5.08 8.99 2.34
N ARG A 210 5.08 10.06 1.57
CA ARG A 210 6.08 10.38 0.55
C ARG A 210 7.03 11.48 1.01
N LEU A 211 8.33 11.29 0.77
CA LEU A 211 9.30 12.38 0.74
C LEU A 211 9.33 13.00 -0.67
N THR A 212 9.31 14.31 -0.74
CA THR A 212 9.46 15.05 -2.01
C THR A 212 10.76 15.85 -2.00
N LEU A 213 11.43 15.93 -3.15
CA LEU A 213 12.57 16.78 -3.36
C LEU A 213 12.16 17.96 -4.26
N VAL A 214 12.48 19.17 -3.83
CA VAL A 214 12.17 20.42 -4.56
C VAL A 214 13.45 20.92 -5.24
N PRO A 215 13.46 21.08 -6.58
CA PRO A 215 14.68 21.44 -7.33
C PRO A 215 15.31 22.76 -6.95
N ASN A 216 14.56 23.75 -6.52
CA ASN A 216 15.02 25.13 -6.27
C ASN A 216 14.48 25.62 -4.92
N GLY A 217 14.79 24.91 -3.85
CA GLY A 217 14.50 25.32 -2.48
C GLY A 217 15.70 25.95 -1.81
#